data_2b8010ecea3c938fff901243c4285a7c
#
_entry.id   2b8010ecea3c938fff901243c4285a7c
#
_cell.length_a   1.000
_cell.length_b   1.000
_cell.length_c   1.000
_cell.angle_alpha   90.00
_cell.angle_beta   90.00
_cell.angle_gamma   90.00
#
_symmetry.space_group_name_H-M   'P 1'
#
loop_
_entity.id
_entity.type
_entity.pdbx_description
1 polymer ?
#
loop_
_entity_poly.entity_id
_entity_poly.type
_entity_poly.pdbx_seq_one_letter_code
_entity_poly.pdbx_strand_id
1 'polypeptide(L)' 'MVMNEVYLYKLLKYKKYQLTKQQYFTIKGQIKAGDLIGAYKGLTKGVKYGQV' A
#
# COMPACT_ATOMS: atom_id res chain seq x y z
N MET A 1 -16.79 -5.82 0.81
CA MET A 1 -15.63 -5.35 1.54
C MET A 1 -15.44 -3.86 1.37
N VAL A 2 -15.19 -3.16 2.45
CA VAL A 2 -15.02 -1.71 2.39
C VAL A 2 -13.55 -1.35 2.48
N MET A 3 -13.08 -0.57 1.53
CA MET A 3 -11.72 -0.11 1.55
C MET A 3 -11.64 1.19 2.34
N ASN A 4 -10.95 1.15 3.47
CA ASN A 4 -10.79 2.34 4.30
C ASN A 4 -9.37 2.42 4.81
N GLU A 5 -9.08 3.48 5.54
CA GLU A 5 -7.73 3.69 6.04
C GLU A 5 -7.24 2.54 6.90
N VAL A 6 -8.09 2.05 7.77
CA VAL A 6 -7.67 0.97 8.67
C VAL A 6 -7.27 -0.25 7.88
N TYR A 7 -8.08 -0.61 6.91
CA TYR A 7 -7.80 -1.77 6.08
C TYR A 7 -6.47 -1.58 5.34
N LEU A 8 -6.27 -0.40 4.77
CA LEU A 8 -5.07 -0.14 4.01
C LEU A 8 -3.82 -0.11 4.87
N TYR A 9 -3.91 0.42 6.09
CA TYR A 9 -2.76 0.39 6.99
C TYR A 9 -2.41 -1.04 7.38
N LYS A 10 -3.42 -1.87 7.58
CA LYS A 10 -3.16 -3.27 7.89
C LYS A 10 -2.51 -3.97 6.70
N LEU A 11 -3.01 -3.68 5.52
CA LEU A 11 -2.45 -4.28 4.31
C LEU A 11 -1.03 -3.81 4.08
N LEU A 12 -0.77 -2.54 4.33
CA LEU A 12 0.56 -1.99 4.21
C LEU A 12 1.53 -2.69 5.15
N LYS A 13 1.11 -2.89 6.38
CA LYS A 13 1.93 -3.56 7.36
C LYS A 13 2.19 -5.01 6.97
N TYR A 14 1.17 -5.65 6.44
CA TYR A 14 1.27 -7.03 6.02
C TYR A 14 2.27 -7.20 4.87
N LYS A 15 2.26 -6.25 3.94
CA LYS A 15 3.12 -6.32 2.78
C LYS A 15 4.42 -5.55 2.93
N LYS A 16 4.68 -5.07 4.11
CA LYS A 16 5.85 -4.25 4.39
C LYS A 16 7.15 -4.88 3.90
N TYR A 17 7.30 -6.16 4.11
CA TYR A 17 8.54 -6.84 3.75
C TYR A 17 8.72 -7.01 2.25
N GLN A 18 7.68 -6.80 1.48
CA GLN A 18 7.73 -6.90 0.04
C GLN A 18 7.90 -5.55 -0.63
N LEU A 19 7.94 -4.50 0.15
CA LEU A 19 8.06 -3.15 -0.38
C LEU A 19 9.41 -2.56 -0.01
N THR A 20 9.92 -1.69 -0.89
CA THR A 20 11.10 -0.94 -0.53
C THR A 20 10.69 0.10 0.50
N LYS A 21 11.68 0.64 1.19
CA LYS A 21 11.41 1.67 2.17
C LYS A 21 10.69 2.87 1.54
N GLN A 22 11.14 3.26 0.36
CA GLN A 22 10.52 4.38 -0.33
C GLN A 22 9.08 4.08 -0.71
N GLN A 23 8.82 2.87 -1.21
CA GLN A 23 7.46 2.49 -1.56
C GLN A 23 6.57 2.50 -0.34
N TYR A 24 7.08 2.00 0.75
CA TYR A 24 6.32 1.96 2.00
C TYR A 24 5.89 3.36 2.43
N PHE A 25 6.83 4.29 2.45
CA PHE A 25 6.51 5.66 2.87
C PHE A 25 5.62 6.37 1.88
N THR A 26 5.79 6.11 0.60
CA THR A 26 4.95 6.72 -0.42
C THR A 26 3.50 6.29 -0.24
N ILE A 27 3.30 4.98 -0.07
CA ILE A 27 1.95 4.46 0.11
C ILE A 27 1.33 4.94 1.41
N LYS A 28 2.13 4.96 2.46
CA LYS A 28 1.66 5.45 3.73
C LYS A 28 1.20 6.91 3.62
N GLY A 29 1.94 7.72 2.90
CA GLY A 29 1.56 9.10 2.67
C GLY A 29 0.27 9.22 1.89
N GLN A 30 0.07 8.35 0.91
CA GLN A 30 -1.15 8.35 0.14
C GLN A 30 -2.36 8.04 1.02
N ILE A 31 -2.21 7.08 1.91
CA ILE A 31 -3.31 6.74 2.82
C ILE A 31 -3.64 7.94 3.71
N LYS A 32 -2.62 8.58 4.23
CA LYS A 32 -2.82 9.74 5.09
C LYS A 32 -3.50 10.89 4.35
N ALA A 33 -3.20 11.02 3.08
CA ALA A 33 -3.79 12.07 2.26
C ALA A 33 -5.19 11.73 1.77
N GLY A 34 -5.66 10.54 2.06
CA GLY A 34 -6.99 10.13 1.62
C GLY A 34 -7.02 9.52 0.25
N ASP A 35 -5.85 9.30 -0.37
CA ASP A 35 -5.78 8.68 -1.69
C ASP A 35 -5.78 7.17 -1.54
N LEU A 36 -6.92 6.65 -1.14
CA LEU A 36 -7.01 5.23 -0.83
C LEU A 36 -6.86 4.34 -2.06
N ILE A 37 -7.41 4.79 -3.16
CA ILE A 37 -7.33 4.01 -4.40
C ILE A 37 -5.88 3.96 -4.88
N GLY A 38 -5.19 5.07 -4.83
CA GLY A 38 -3.79 5.11 -5.22
C GLY A 38 -2.94 4.23 -4.33
N ALA A 39 -3.21 4.27 -3.03
CA ALA A 39 -2.47 3.44 -2.08
C ALA A 39 -2.72 1.97 -2.34
N TYR A 40 -3.95 1.60 -2.60
CA TYR A 40 -4.28 0.22 -2.87
C TYR A 40 -3.60 -0.27 -4.14
N LYS A 41 -3.61 0.55 -5.17
CA LYS A 41 -2.94 0.19 -6.41
C LYS A 41 -1.45 0.02 -6.19
N GLY A 42 -0.87 0.89 -5.40
CA GLY A 42 0.55 0.79 -5.10
C GLY A 42 0.88 -0.48 -4.35
N LEU A 43 0.03 -0.86 -3.42
CA LEU A 43 0.24 -2.07 -2.64
C LEU A 43 0.16 -3.32 -3.51
N THR A 44 -0.85 -3.38 -4.36
CA THR A 44 -1.03 -4.56 -5.20
C THR A 44 0.00 -4.65 -6.30
N LYS A 45 0.34 -3.53 -6.91
CA LYS A 45 1.35 -3.52 -7.95
C LYS A 45 2.73 -3.84 -7.41
N GLY A 46 3.03 -3.32 -6.24
CA GLY A 46 4.33 -3.56 -5.65
C GLY A 46 4.60 -5.03 -5.44
N VAL A 47 3.58 -5.74 -5.02
CA VAL A 47 3.71 -7.17 -4.80
C VAL A 47 3.82 -7.91 -6.11
N LYS A 48 2.94 -7.57 -7.01
CA LYS A 48 2.88 -8.24 -8.28
C LYS A 48 4.13 -8.03 -9.11
N TYR A 49 4.67 -6.88 -8.97
CA TYR A 49 5.82 -6.49 -9.71
C TYR A 49 6.99 -7.44 -9.51
N GLY A 50 7.14 -7.95 -8.34
CA GLY A 50 8.24 -8.83 -8.04
C GLY A 50 8.21 -10.12 -8.81
N GLN A 51 7.10 -10.41 -9.45
CA GLN A 51 6.98 -11.65 -10.18
C GLN A 51 7.44 -11.59 -11.59
N VAL A 52 7.60 -10.45 -12.09
CA VAL A 52 7.88 -10.31 -13.50
C VAL A 52 9.32 -10.65 -13.87
#